data_e7efc5713574eca680341a7ebfd3840c
#
_entry.id   e7efc5713574eca680341a7ebfd3840c
#
_cell.length_a   1.000
_cell.length_b   1.000
_cell.length_c   1.000
_cell.angle_alpha   90.00
_cell.angle_beta   90.00
_cell.angle_gamma   90.00
#
_symmetry.space_group_name_H-M   'P 1'
#
loop_
_entity.id
_entity.type
_entity.pdbx_description
1 polymer ?
#
loop_
_entity_poly.entity_id
_entity_poly.type
_entity_poly.pdbx_seq_one_letter_code
_entity_poly.pdbx_strand_id
1 'polypeptide(L)'
;MSDNCQKKVIVGMSGGVDSSVSAWLLQQQGYQVEGLFMKNWEEDDGEEYCTAADDLADAQAVCDKLGIKLHKVNFAAEYWDNVFEHFLEEYKAGRTPNPDILCNKEIKFKAFLEFAAEDLGADFIATGHYVRRQDSDGRSHLLRGRDGNKDQSYFLYTLSHEQIAQSLFPVGELEKTEVRRIAEELELITAKKKDSTGICFIGERKFREFLARYLPAQPGEIETVDGQVVGEHQGLMYHTLGQRKGLGIGGMKESKDDPWYVVDKDVARNRLIVAQGGDHPRLMSVGLIAQQLHWVDRQPLRAPLRCTVKTRYRQTDIPCEIIPQGDDKIEVRFDEPVAAVTPGQSAVFYLGDVCLGGGIIEERLPWVAA
;
A
#
# COMPACT_ATOMS: atom_id res chain seq x y z
N MET A 1 -13.47 -12.93 -34.09
CA MET A 1 -13.64 -11.61 -33.45
C MET A 1 -13.61 -11.91 -31.95
N SER A 2 -12.78 -11.25 -31.18
CA SER A 2 -12.69 -11.51 -29.74
C SER A 2 -14.03 -11.15 -29.10
N ASP A 3 -14.48 -11.98 -28.14
CA ASP A 3 -15.70 -11.78 -27.34
C ASP A 3 -15.69 -10.45 -26.55
N ASN A 4 -14.56 -9.75 -26.58
CA ASN A 4 -14.30 -8.50 -25.86
C ASN A 4 -15.03 -7.29 -26.45
N CYS A 5 -15.38 -7.28 -27.74
CA CYS A 5 -16.00 -6.11 -28.39
C CYS A 5 -17.40 -5.76 -27.84
N GLN A 6 -18.02 -6.65 -27.10
CA GLN A 6 -19.30 -6.44 -26.43
C GLN A 6 -19.12 -6.05 -24.94
N LYS A 7 -17.89 -6.11 -24.40
CA LYS A 7 -17.63 -5.86 -22.99
C LYS A 7 -17.12 -4.47 -22.72
N LYS A 8 -17.77 -3.81 -21.79
CA LYS A 8 -17.43 -2.46 -21.34
C LYS A 8 -16.49 -2.50 -20.17
N VAL A 9 -15.39 -1.73 -20.27
CA VAL A 9 -14.39 -1.60 -19.21
C VAL A 9 -14.27 -0.14 -18.82
N ILE A 10 -14.38 0.14 -17.54
CA ILE A 10 -14.09 1.45 -16.97
C ILE A 10 -12.69 1.43 -16.36
N VAL A 11 -11.81 2.28 -16.88
CA VAL A 11 -10.43 2.41 -16.40
C VAL A 11 -10.34 3.54 -15.39
N GLY A 12 -9.81 3.26 -14.20
CA GLY A 12 -9.48 4.29 -13.23
C GLY A 12 -8.32 5.15 -13.75
N MET A 13 -8.62 6.37 -14.21
CA MET A 13 -7.67 7.31 -14.78
C MET A 13 -7.13 8.24 -13.71
N SER A 14 -5.89 7.99 -13.27
CA SER A 14 -5.24 8.77 -12.20
C SER A 14 -4.47 10.00 -12.72
N GLY A 15 -4.42 10.22 -14.03
CA GLY A 15 -3.52 11.20 -14.63
C GLY A 15 -2.05 10.76 -14.69
N GLY A 16 -1.76 9.50 -14.39
CA GLY A 16 -0.43 8.90 -14.47
C GLY A 16 -0.22 8.05 -15.73
N VAL A 17 1.04 7.65 -15.99
CA VAL A 17 1.40 6.87 -17.17
C VAL A 17 0.80 5.47 -17.19
N ASP A 18 0.69 4.82 -16.02
CA ASP A 18 0.24 3.43 -15.92
C ASP A 18 -1.25 3.27 -16.28
N SER A 19 -2.11 4.16 -15.78
CA SER A 19 -3.53 4.19 -16.16
C SER A 19 -3.73 4.56 -17.62
N SER A 20 -2.91 5.49 -18.14
CA SER A 20 -2.96 5.91 -19.54
C SER A 20 -2.67 4.75 -20.51
N VAL A 21 -1.59 4.02 -20.25
CA VAL A 21 -1.21 2.85 -21.08
C VAL A 21 -2.20 1.69 -20.87
N SER A 22 -2.74 1.50 -19.65
CA SER A 22 -3.78 0.51 -19.40
C SER A 22 -5.01 0.71 -20.27
N ALA A 23 -5.48 1.96 -20.41
CA ALA A 23 -6.63 2.29 -21.27
C ALA A 23 -6.35 1.93 -22.73
N TRP A 24 -5.17 2.29 -23.24
CA TRP A 24 -4.77 1.95 -24.60
C TRP A 24 -4.67 0.45 -24.84
N LEU A 25 -4.02 -0.29 -23.93
CA LEU A 25 -3.87 -1.74 -24.05
C LEU A 25 -5.25 -2.44 -24.14
N LEU A 26 -6.22 -2.01 -23.35
CA LEU A 26 -7.56 -2.56 -23.39
C LEU A 26 -8.30 -2.25 -24.70
N GLN A 27 -8.10 -1.07 -25.28
CA GLN A 27 -8.61 -0.76 -26.63
C GLN A 27 -7.99 -1.71 -27.67
N GLN A 28 -6.66 -1.97 -27.60
CA GLN A 28 -5.99 -2.89 -28.51
C GLN A 28 -6.50 -4.33 -28.35
N GLN A 29 -6.97 -4.71 -27.16
CA GLN A 29 -7.61 -5.99 -26.89
C GLN A 29 -9.08 -6.05 -27.35
N GLY A 30 -9.62 -4.96 -27.85
CA GLY A 30 -10.96 -4.87 -28.44
C GLY A 30 -12.09 -4.56 -27.47
N TYR A 31 -11.79 -4.17 -26.22
CA TYR A 31 -12.81 -3.73 -25.26
C TYR A 31 -13.43 -2.37 -25.61
N GLN A 32 -14.66 -2.16 -25.15
CA GLN A 32 -15.26 -0.82 -25.11
C GLN A 32 -14.73 -0.10 -23.85
N VAL A 33 -13.83 0.84 -24.04
CA VAL A 33 -13.10 1.49 -22.93
C VAL A 33 -13.64 2.88 -22.67
N GLU A 34 -13.96 3.18 -21.42
CA GLU A 34 -14.19 4.53 -20.91
C GLU A 34 -13.30 4.76 -19.67
N GLY A 35 -13.02 6.02 -19.36
CA GLY A 35 -12.22 6.40 -18.21
C GLY A 35 -13.09 6.90 -17.05
N LEU A 36 -12.60 6.76 -15.82
CA LEU A 36 -13.16 7.37 -14.63
C LEU A 36 -12.05 8.06 -13.82
N PHE A 37 -12.19 9.36 -13.61
CA PHE A 37 -11.36 10.11 -12.67
C PHE A 37 -12.06 10.17 -11.30
N MET A 38 -11.34 9.78 -10.26
CA MET A 38 -11.82 9.77 -8.88
C MET A 38 -11.16 10.88 -8.09
N LYS A 39 -11.95 11.80 -7.51
CA LYS A 39 -11.50 12.78 -6.54
C LYS A 39 -11.71 12.20 -5.14
N ASN A 40 -10.63 11.99 -4.39
CA ASN A 40 -10.68 11.36 -3.08
C ASN A 40 -10.37 12.32 -1.92
N TRP A 41 -10.09 13.59 -2.19
CA TRP A 41 -9.75 14.59 -1.18
C TRP A 41 -10.20 15.98 -1.57
N GLU A 42 -10.73 16.77 -0.65
CA GLU A 42 -11.28 18.12 -0.91
C GLU A 42 -10.66 19.24 -0.08
N GLU A 43 -10.10 18.95 1.10
CA GLU A 43 -9.67 20.01 2.05
C GLU A 43 -8.58 20.95 1.51
N ASP A 44 -7.95 20.58 0.42
CA ASP A 44 -6.83 21.31 -0.16
C ASP A 44 -7.17 22.00 -1.49
N ASP A 45 -8.45 22.08 -1.82
CA ASP A 45 -8.89 22.80 -3.02
C ASP A 45 -8.53 24.30 -2.91
N GLY A 46 -7.45 24.69 -3.57
CA GLY A 46 -6.91 26.06 -3.55
C GLY A 46 -5.55 26.24 -2.90
N GLU A 47 -4.95 25.21 -2.33
CA GLU A 47 -3.56 25.24 -1.88
C GLU A 47 -2.58 24.85 -3.00
N GLU A 48 -1.33 25.35 -2.93
CA GLU A 48 -0.24 25.08 -3.89
C GLU A 48 0.09 23.57 -4.08
N TYR A 49 -0.44 22.71 -3.23
CA TYR A 49 -0.16 21.27 -3.21
C TYR A 49 -1.28 20.40 -3.79
N CYS A 50 -2.38 21.00 -4.25
CA CYS A 50 -3.49 20.25 -4.86
C CYS A 50 -3.14 19.86 -6.30
N THR A 51 -2.66 18.62 -6.50
CA THR A 51 -2.39 18.08 -7.84
C THR A 51 -3.63 17.57 -8.56
N ALA A 52 -4.78 17.53 -7.89
CA ALA A 52 -5.99 16.90 -8.43
C ALA A 52 -6.50 17.57 -9.73
N ALA A 53 -6.36 18.89 -9.84
CA ALA A 53 -6.73 19.61 -11.05
C ALA A 53 -5.80 19.28 -12.23
N ASP A 54 -4.49 19.22 -11.99
CA ASP A 54 -3.49 18.86 -13.00
C ASP A 54 -3.65 17.39 -13.41
N ASP A 55 -3.86 16.49 -12.44
CA ASP A 55 -4.09 15.07 -12.69
C ASP A 55 -5.36 14.83 -13.50
N LEU A 56 -6.43 15.60 -13.22
CA LEU A 56 -7.66 15.57 -14.01
C LEU A 56 -7.43 16.08 -15.44
N ALA A 57 -6.67 17.17 -15.61
CA ALA A 57 -6.35 17.71 -16.92
C ALA A 57 -5.52 16.72 -17.75
N ASP A 58 -4.54 16.06 -17.13
CA ASP A 58 -3.74 15.00 -17.76
C ASP A 58 -4.61 13.79 -18.15
N ALA A 59 -5.49 13.36 -17.27
CA ALA A 59 -6.42 12.25 -17.53
C ALA A 59 -7.37 12.61 -18.70
N GLN A 60 -7.88 13.84 -18.75
CA GLN A 60 -8.73 14.31 -19.84
C GLN A 60 -7.95 14.34 -21.18
N ALA A 61 -6.73 14.88 -21.19
CA ALA A 61 -5.90 14.94 -22.38
C ALA A 61 -5.58 13.55 -22.94
N VAL A 62 -5.32 12.57 -22.07
CA VAL A 62 -5.13 11.17 -22.47
C VAL A 62 -6.41 10.58 -23.06
N CYS A 63 -7.56 10.78 -22.41
CA CYS A 63 -8.84 10.29 -22.91
C CYS A 63 -9.20 10.89 -24.25
N ASP A 64 -8.99 12.20 -24.45
CA ASP A 64 -9.21 12.89 -25.73
C ASP A 64 -8.32 12.31 -26.83
N LYS A 65 -7.03 12.05 -26.53
CA LYS A 65 -6.10 11.45 -27.50
C LYS A 65 -6.47 10.01 -27.86
N LEU A 66 -6.97 9.24 -26.91
CA LEU A 66 -7.42 7.86 -27.15
C LEU A 66 -8.84 7.77 -27.73
N GLY A 67 -9.58 8.89 -27.77
CA GLY A 67 -10.96 8.93 -28.24
C GLY A 67 -11.93 8.20 -27.30
N ILE A 68 -11.67 8.22 -25.97
CA ILE A 68 -12.52 7.62 -24.95
C ILE A 68 -13.18 8.68 -24.08
N LYS A 69 -14.36 8.37 -23.57
CA LYS A 69 -15.09 9.23 -22.65
C LYS A 69 -14.45 9.18 -21.26
N LEU A 70 -14.31 10.34 -20.59
CA LEU A 70 -13.92 10.44 -19.20
C LEU A 70 -15.12 10.81 -18.32
N HIS A 71 -15.41 9.94 -17.36
CA HIS A 71 -16.33 10.22 -16.26
C HIS A 71 -15.58 10.79 -15.05
N LYS A 72 -16.30 11.46 -14.17
CA LYS A 72 -15.75 12.06 -12.95
C LYS A 72 -16.65 11.69 -11.78
N VAL A 73 -16.06 11.29 -10.68
CA VAL A 73 -16.77 11.00 -9.44
C VAL A 73 -16.00 11.58 -8.26
N ASN A 74 -16.72 11.94 -7.21
CA ASN A 74 -16.14 12.42 -5.97
C ASN A 74 -16.41 11.38 -4.87
N PHE A 75 -15.36 10.77 -4.36
CA PHE A 75 -15.37 9.82 -3.24
C PHE A 75 -14.69 10.40 -1.99
N ALA A 76 -14.61 11.72 -1.86
CA ALA A 76 -13.92 12.35 -0.73
C ALA A 76 -14.57 12.01 0.62
N ALA A 77 -15.90 11.92 0.68
CA ALA A 77 -16.62 11.51 1.88
C ALA A 77 -16.33 10.05 2.24
N GLU A 78 -16.44 9.14 1.28
CA GLU A 78 -16.14 7.71 1.46
C GLU A 78 -14.67 7.49 1.86
N TYR A 79 -13.76 8.27 1.29
CA TYR A 79 -12.34 8.23 1.64
C TYR A 79 -12.12 8.70 3.08
N TRP A 80 -12.75 9.80 3.47
CA TRP A 80 -12.65 10.33 4.83
C TRP A 80 -13.11 9.28 5.85
N ASP A 81 -14.32 8.77 5.68
CA ASP A 81 -14.97 7.87 6.65
C ASP A 81 -14.30 6.50 6.73
N ASN A 82 -13.88 5.94 5.59
CA ASN A 82 -13.41 4.55 5.53
C ASN A 82 -11.88 4.39 5.49
N VAL A 83 -11.13 5.47 5.22
CA VAL A 83 -9.66 5.40 5.10
C VAL A 83 -8.99 6.36 6.08
N PHE A 84 -9.35 7.63 6.05
CA PHE A 84 -8.61 8.66 6.77
C PHE A 84 -8.86 8.65 8.27
N GLU A 85 -10.08 8.45 8.74
CA GLU A 85 -10.39 8.32 10.17
C GLU A 85 -9.62 7.16 10.79
N HIS A 86 -9.63 5.99 10.16
CA HIS A 86 -8.86 4.83 10.62
C HIS A 86 -7.35 5.12 10.65
N PHE A 87 -6.83 5.81 9.63
CA PHE A 87 -5.44 6.25 9.59
C PHE A 87 -5.08 7.11 10.80
N LEU A 88 -5.93 8.06 11.20
CA LEU A 88 -5.72 8.89 12.38
C LEU A 88 -5.78 8.09 13.69
N GLU A 89 -6.72 7.14 13.80
CA GLU A 89 -6.85 6.28 14.99
C GLU A 89 -5.62 5.41 15.21
N GLU A 90 -5.08 4.82 14.15
CA GLU A 90 -3.86 4.01 14.22
C GLU A 90 -2.65 4.82 14.69
N TYR A 91 -2.49 6.05 14.18
CA TYR A 91 -1.42 6.93 14.64
C TYR A 91 -1.60 7.36 16.10
N LYS A 92 -2.83 7.62 16.56
CA LYS A 92 -3.11 7.89 17.99
C LYS A 92 -2.71 6.71 18.87
N ALA A 93 -2.91 5.49 18.39
CA ALA A 93 -2.53 4.26 19.08
C ALA A 93 -1.02 3.94 19.01
N GLY A 94 -0.21 4.81 18.39
CA GLY A 94 1.24 4.62 18.24
C GLY A 94 1.63 3.62 17.15
N ARG A 95 0.68 3.09 16.38
CA ARG A 95 0.91 2.17 15.27
C ARG A 95 1.25 2.93 13.98
N THR A 96 1.74 2.21 12.98
CA THR A 96 2.09 2.78 11.68
C THR A 96 1.21 2.15 10.60
N PRO A 97 0.05 2.77 10.26
CA PRO A 97 -0.89 2.23 9.28
C PRO A 97 -0.38 2.36 7.84
N ASN A 98 -1.02 1.61 6.93
CA ASN A 98 -0.83 1.74 5.49
C ASN A 98 -2.16 2.16 4.83
N PRO A 99 -2.39 3.46 4.61
CA PRO A 99 -3.64 3.96 4.05
C PRO A 99 -3.86 3.56 2.59
N ASP A 100 -2.80 3.23 1.83
CA ASP A 100 -2.93 2.82 0.43
C ASP A 100 -3.66 1.47 0.30
N ILE A 101 -3.47 0.56 1.27
CA ILE A 101 -4.21 -0.72 1.31
C ILE A 101 -5.71 -0.46 1.53
N LEU A 102 -6.06 0.41 2.47
CA LEU A 102 -7.46 0.77 2.73
C LEU A 102 -8.08 1.53 1.56
N CYS A 103 -7.32 2.45 0.93
CA CYS A 103 -7.78 3.15 -0.26
C CYS A 103 -8.09 2.17 -1.40
N ASN A 104 -7.24 1.17 -1.62
CA ASN A 104 -7.51 0.14 -2.61
C ASN A 104 -8.76 -0.67 -2.24
N LYS A 105 -8.87 -1.11 -0.98
CA LYS A 105 -9.99 -1.92 -0.49
C LYS A 105 -11.33 -1.18 -0.59
N GLU A 106 -11.43 0.01 -0.01
CA GLU A 106 -12.72 0.69 0.22
C GLU A 106 -13.10 1.61 -0.96
N ILE A 107 -12.11 2.20 -1.65
CA ILE A 107 -12.38 3.16 -2.73
C ILE A 107 -12.25 2.50 -4.11
N LYS A 108 -11.04 1.99 -4.46
CA LYS A 108 -10.78 1.55 -5.84
C LYS A 108 -11.48 0.23 -6.19
N PHE A 109 -11.57 -0.71 -5.26
CA PHE A 109 -12.14 -2.03 -5.55
C PHE A 109 -13.46 -2.31 -4.82
N LYS A 110 -14.07 -1.26 -4.21
CA LYS A 110 -15.42 -1.30 -3.69
C LYS A 110 -16.24 -0.16 -4.27
N ALA A 111 -16.08 1.08 -3.81
CA ALA A 111 -16.87 2.22 -4.29
C ALA A 111 -16.78 2.41 -5.82
N PHE A 112 -15.57 2.35 -6.39
CA PHE A 112 -15.39 2.44 -7.85
C PHE A 112 -16.01 1.24 -8.58
N LEU A 113 -15.81 0.01 -8.08
CA LEU A 113 -16.38 -1.18 -8.70
C LEU A 113 -17.92 -1.13 -8.73
N GLU A 114 -18.54 -0.76 -7.61
CA GLU A 114 -19.98 -0.59 -7.47
C GLU A 114 -20.49 0.50 -8.42
N PHE A 115 -19.91 1.70 -8.39
CA PHE A 115 -20.28 2.80 -9.27
C PHE A 115 -20.14 2.45 -10.76
N ALA A 116 -19.04 1.79 -11.14
CA ALA A 116 -18.81 1.40 -12.53
C ALA A 116 -19.84 0.37 -13.01
N ALA A 117 -20.20 -0.58 -12.17
CA ALA A 117 -21.19 -1.62 -12.50
C ALA A 117 -22.61 -1.07 -12.55
N GLU A 118 -23.02 -0.30 -11.52
CA GLU A 118 -24.42 0.12 -11.33
C GLU A 118 -24.75 1.37 -12.16
N ASP A 119 -23.88 2.40 -12.15
CA ASP A 119 -24.16 3.67 -12.81
C ASP A 119 -23.64 3.73 -14.25
N LEU A 120 -22.56 3.02 -14.56
CA LEU A 120 -21.93 3.06 -15.88
C LEU A 120 -22.15 1.78 -16.70
N GLY A 121 -22.73 0.73 -16.11
CA GLY A 121 -23.01 -0.52 -16.79
C GLY A 121 -21.75 -1.25 -17.26
N ALA A 122 -20.67 -1.20 -16.48
CA ALA A 122 -19.42 -1.85 -16.79
C ALA A 122 -19.45 -3.35 -16.51
N ASP A 123 -18.84 -4.15 -17.41
CA ASP A 123 -18.56 -5.56 -17.17
C ASP A 123 -17.31 -5.73 -16.29
N PHE A 124 -16.33 -4.83 -16.44
CA PHE A 124 -15.08 -4.82 -15.69
C PHE A 124 -14.65 -3.42 -15.33
N ILE A 125 -13.91 -3.32 -14.24
CA ILE A 125 -13.02 -2.17 -14.01
C ILE A 125 -11.59 -2.52 -14.40
N ALA A 126 -10.77 -1.51 -14.64
CA ALA A 126 -9.33 -1.71 -14.82
C ALA A 126 -8.53 -0.64 -14.09
N THR A 127 -7.35 -1.00 -13.65
CA THR A 127 -6.43 -0.10 -12.98
C THR A 127 -5.01 -0.28 -13.50
N GLY A 128 -4.16 0.73 -13.30
CA GLY A 128 -2.74 0.69 -13.64
C GLY A 128 -1.87 -0.04 -12.61
N HIS A 129 -2.40 -0.97 -11.83
CA HIS A 129 -1.61 -1.72 -10.86
C HIS A 129 -0.78 -2.81 -11.52
N TYR A 130 0.47 -2.94 -11.06
CA TYR A 130 1.40 -3.99 -11.48
C TYR A 130 1.13 -5.27 -10.69
N VAL A 131 0.05 -5.94 -11.03
CA VAL A 131 -0.34 -7.27 -10.54
C VAL A 131 -0.90 -8.07 -11.71
N ARG A 132 -0.98 -9.39 -11.56
CA ARG A 132 -1.57 -10.27 -12.57
C ARG A 132 -2.77 -10.99 -11.99
N ARG A 133 -3.69 -11.36 -12.88
CA ARG A 133 -4.82 -12.21 -12.58
C ARG A 133 -4.66 -13.53 -13.31
N GLN A 134 -4.95 -14.61 -12.62
CA GLN A 134 -5.04 -15.94 -13.20
C GLN A 134 -6.36 -16.59 -12.75
N ASP A 135 -7.12 -17.07 -13.73
CA ASP A 135 -8.36 -17.77 -13.46
C ASP A 135 -8.13 -19.29 -13.54
N SER A 136 -8.46 -20.00 -12.46
CA SER A 136 -8.43 -21.47 -12.40
C SER A 136 -9.45 -21.97 -11.39
N ASP A 137 -10.00 -23.15 -11.65
CA ASP A 137 -10.95 -23.85 -10.77
C ASP A 137 -12.15 -22.98 -10.33
N GLY A 138 -12.62 -22.11 -11.24
CA GLY A 138 -13.74 -21.20 -11.00
C GLY A 138 -13.44 -20.03 -10.07
N ARG A 139 -12.17 -19.74 -9.81
CA ARG A 139 -11.69 -18.64 -8.99
C ARG A 139 -10.67 -17.79 -9.72
N SER A 140 -10.60 -16.53 -9.33
CA SER A 140 -9.57 -15.59 -9.80
C SER A 140 -8.50 -15.41 -8.72
N HIS A 141 -7.26 -15.70 -9.06
CA HIS A 141 -6.11 -15.56 -8.18
C HIS A 141 -5.40 -14.24 -8.44
N LEU A 142 -4.92 -13.63 -7.37
CA LEU A 142 -4.05 -12.46 -7.43
C LEU A 142 -2.59 -12.92 -7.49
N LEU A 143 -1.88 -12.54 -8.54
CA LEU A 143 -0.46 -12.86 -8.71
C LEU A 143 0.39 -11.58 -8.68
N ARG A 144 1.64 -11.75 -8.28
CA ARG A 144 2.65 -10.68 -8.40
C ARG A 144 2.72 -10.15 -9.83
N GLY A 145 2.99 -8.87 -9.96
CA GLY A 145 3.34 -8.28 -11.25
C GLY A 145 4.63 -8.89 -11.83
N ARG A 146 4.76 -8.88 -13.14
CA ARG A 146 5.96 -9.37 -13.83
C ARG A 146 7.20 -8.54 -13.47
N ASP A 147 7.07 -7.23 -13.38
CA ASP A 147 8.11 -6.34 -12.87
C ASP A 147 8.18 -6.44 -11.34
N GLY A 148 9.12 -7.23 -10.83
CA GLY A 148 9.31 -7.45 -9.39
C GLY A 148 9.67 -6.17 -8.61
N ASN A 149 10.20 -5.13 -9.28
CA ASN A 149 10.50 -3.83 -8.66
C ASN A 149 9.25 -2.96 -8.51
N LYS A 150 8.21 -3.26 -9.31
CA LYS A 150 6.94 -2.53 -9.34
C LYS A 150 5.77 -3.33 -8.82
N ASP A 151 5.96 -4.61 -8.47
CA ASP A 151 4.91 -5.46 -7.94
C ASP A 151 4.12 -4.77 -6.82
N GLN A 152 2.81 -4.68 -6.99
CA GLN A 152 1.88 -4.01 -6.08
C GLN A 152 0.90 -4.98 -5.41
N SER A 153 1.13 -6.29 -5.52
CA SER A 153 0.27 -7.30 -4.89
C SER A 153 0.15 -7.12 -3.37
N TYR A 154 1.21 -6.59 -2.73
CA TYR A 154 1.20 -6.22 -1.32
C TYR A 154 0.07 -5.26 -0.94
N PHE A 155 -0.30 -4.33 -1.82
CA PHE A 155 -1.36 -3.35 -1.56
C PHE A 155 -2.76 -3.85 -1.91
N LEU A 156 -2.86 -5.02 -2.55
CA LEU A 156 -4.12 -5.58 -3.06
C LEU A 156 -4.53 -6.88 -2.38
N TYR A 157 -3.85 -7.32 -1.33
CA TYR A 157 -4.15 -8.59 -0.66
C TYR A 157 -5.55 -8.65 -0.04
N THR A 158 -6.17 -7.49 0.15
CA THR A 158 -7.53 -7.37 0.69
C THR A 158 -8.63 -7.59 -0.35
N LEU A 159 -8.29 -7.81 -1.63
CA LEU A 159 -9.26 -8.13 -2.66
C LEU A 159 -9.72 -9.57 -2.55
N SER A 160 -11.01 -9.79 -2.73
CA SER A 160 -11.55 -11.12 -2.86
C SER A 160 -11.45 -11.65 -4.30
N HIS A 161 -11.52 -12.95 -4.47
CA HIS A 161 -11.48 -13.56 -5.80
C HIS A 161 -12.60 -13.05 -6.73
N GLU A 162 -13.76 -12.64 -6.18
CA GLU A 162 -14.86 -12.07 -6.97
C GLU A 162 -14.51 -10.65 -7.45
N GLN A 163 -13.88 -9.82 -6.60
CA GLN A 163 -13.42 -8.48 -7.00
C GLN A 163 -12.31 -8.58 -8.05
N ILE A 164 -11.41 -9.55 -7.90
CA ILE A 164 -10.36 -9.82 -8.89
C ILE A 164 -10.99 -10.28 -10.20
N ALA A 165 -12.04 -11.13 -10.17
CA ALA A 165 -12.75 -11.59 -11.35
C ALA A 165 -13.39 -10.45 -12.15
N GLN A 166 -13.76 -9.35 -11.49
CA GLN A 166 -14.34 -8.15 -12.10
C GLN A 166 -13.32 -7.07 -12.42
N SER A 167 -12.02 -7.36 -12.25
CA SER A 167 -10.93 -6.40 -12.40
C SER A 167 -9.92 -6.85 -13.45
N LEU A 168 -9.39 -5.89 -14.21
CA LEU A 168 -8.34 -6.10 -15.20
C LEU A 168 -7.10 -5.27 -14.81
N PHE A 169 -5.92 -5.85 -15.03
CA PHE A 169 -4.63 -5.27 -14.71
C PHE A 169 -3.71 -5.28 -15.93
N PRO A 170 -3.96 -4.41 -16.93
CA PRO A 170 -3.32 -4.53 -18.25
C PRO A 170 -1.79 -4.42 -18.22
N VAL A 171 -1.22 -3.63 -17.29
CA VAL A 171 0.22 -3.44 -17.18
C VAL A 171 0.92 -4.51 -16.32
N GLY A 172 0.18 -5.43 -15.72
CA GLY A 172 0.73 -6.44 -14.83
C GLY A 172 1.69 -7.43 -15.49
N GLU A 173 1.55 -7.66 -16.79
CA GLU A 173 2.45 -8.52 -17.59
C GLU A 173 3.64 -7.76 -18.20
N LEU A 174 3.74 -6.44 -17.96
CA LEU A 174 4.77 -5.58 -18.55
C LEU A 174 5.77 -5.09 -17.49
N GLU A 175 6.98 -4.84 -17.94
CA GLU A 175 7.93 -4.06 -17.15
C GLU A 175 7.65 -2.56 -17.29
N LYS A 176 7.98 -1.78 -16.27
CA LYS A 176 7.76 -0.31 -16.27
C LYS A 176 8.44 0.39 -17.45
N THR A 177 9.60 -0.09 -17.84
CA THR A 177 10.33 0.41 -19.02
C THR A 177 9.51 0.27 -20.29
N GLU A 178 8.83 -0.85 -20.46
CA GLU A 178 7.95 -1.11 -21.61
C GLU A 178 6.72 -0.22 -21.57
N VAL A 179 6.10 -0.03 -20.40
CA VAL A 179 4.96 0.88 -20.23
C VAL A 179 5.33 2.31 -20.64
N ARG A 180 6.53 2.79 -20.24
CA ARG A 180 7.01 4.12 -20.64
C ARG A 180 7.31 4.20 -22.14
N ARG A 181 7.91 3.17 -22.72
CA ARG A 181 8.15 3.11 -24.17
C ARG A 181 6.84 3.23 -24.96
N ILE A 182 5.81 2.47 -24.57
CA ILE A 182 4.47 2.57 -25.19
C ILE A 182 3.91 3.99 -25.07
N ALA A 183 3.99 4.59 -23.88
CA ALA A 183 3.50 5.94 -23.65
C ALA A 183 4.23 7.00 -24.52
N GLU A 184 5.55 6.84 -24.71
CA GLU A 184 6.36 7.71 -25.57
C GLU A 184 6.01 7.52 -27.04
N GLU A 185 5.86 6.32 -27.54
CA GLU A 185 5.46 6.01 -28.91
C GLU A 185 4.07 6.56 -29.25
N LEU A 186 3.17 6.55 -28.27
CA LEU A 186 1.84 7.14 -28.39
C LEU A 186 1.85 8.66 -28.17
N GLU A 187 2.99 9.25 -27.86
CA GLU A 187 3.14 10.67 -27.52
C GLU A 187 2.13 11.10 -26.44
N LEU A 188 1.92 10.29 -25.40
CA LEU A 188 1.03 10.64 -24.30
C LEU A 188 1.67 11.72 -23.43
N ILE A 189 0.89 12.70 -23.00
CA ILE A 189 1.37 13.78 -22.12
C ILE A 189 1.96 13.23 -20.81
N THR A 190 1.48 12.08 -20.37
CA THR A 190 1.92 11.39 -19.13
C THR A 190 3.22 10.58 -19.28
N ALA A 191 3.78 10.43 -20.50
CA ALA A 191 4.94 9.54 -20.75
C ALA A 191 6.15 9.83 -19.86
N LYS A 192 6.44 11.13 -19.60
CA LYS A 192 7.57 11.58 -18.78
C LYS A 192 7.17 11.97 -17.35
N LYS A 193 5.90 11.82 -17.00
CA LYS A 193 5.41 12.13 -15.65
C LYS A 193 6.06 11.18 -14.64
N LYS A 194 6.55 11.73 -13.52
CA LYS A 194 7.11 10.92 -12.44
C LYS A 194 6.03 10.01 -11.85
N ASP A 195 6.46 8.83 -11.37
CA ASP A 195 5.57 7.96 -10.62
C ASP A 195 5.14 8.68 -9.34
N SER A 196 3.88 8.53 -8.96
CA SER A 196 3.39 9.05 -7.69
C SER A 196 4.17 8.37 -6.54
N THR A 197 4.84 9.19 -5.75
CA THR A 197 5.58 8.77 -4.58
C THR A 197 4.91 9.39 -3.37
N GLY A 198 4.26 8.59 -2.55
CA GLY A 198 3.58 9.09 -1.36
C GLY A 198 2.19 8.49 -1.21
N ILE A 199 1.52 8.86 -0.13
CA ILE A 199 0.16 8.44 0.17
C ILE A 199 -0.80 9.17 -0.77
N CYS A 200 -1.79 8.46 -1.31
CA CYS A 200 -2.71 8.92 -2.37
C CYS A 200 -3.38 10.29 -2.14
N PHE A 201 -3.45 10.79 -0.91
CA PHE A 201 -4.07 12.07 -0.56
C PHE A 201 -3.09 13.11 -0.01
N ILE A 202 -1.91 12.67 0.49
CA ILE A 202 -0.89 13.56 1.06
C ILE A 202 0.05 14.08 -0.05
N GLY A 203 0.26 13.28 -1.11
CA GLY A 203 1.19 13.61 -2.18
C GLY A 203 2.62 13.76 -1.67
N GLU A 204 3.37 14.70 -2.25
CA GLU A 204 4.77 14.99 -1.89
C GLU A 204 4.91 15.95 -0.69
N ARG A 205 3.86 16.16 0.09
CA ARG A 205 3.87 17.05 1.26
C ARG A 205 4.81 16.57 2.35
N LYS A 206 5.20 17.50 3.20
CA LYS A 206 5.86 17.17 4.45
C LYS A 206 4.87 16.50 5.39
N PHE A 207 4.97 15.19 5.50
CA PHE A 207 4.06 14.34 6.28
C PHE A 207 3.78 14.86 7.68
N ARG A 208 4.80 15.40 8.37
CA ARG A 208 4.65 15.98 9.73
C ARG A 208 3.71 17.18 9.76
N GLU A 209 3.86 18.10 8.82
CA GLU A 209 3.02 19.31 8.74
C GLU A 209 1.56 18.94 8.44
N PHE A 210 1.36 17.96 7.56
CA PHE A 210 0.02 17.45 7.26
C PHE A 210 -0.62 16.79 8.49
N LEU A 211 0.05 15.84 9.11
CA LEU A 211 -0.49 15.09 10.25
C LEU A 211 -0.77 15.99 11.46
N ALA A 212 0.07 17.03 11.68
CA ALA A 212 -0.08 17.99 12.78
C ALA A 212 -1.37 18.81 12.70
N ARG A 213 -2.03 18.92 11.53
CA ARG A 213 -3.34 19.58 11.39
C ARG A 213 -4.46 18.80 12.11
N TYR A 214 -4.33 17.47 12.20
CA TYR A 214 -5.37 16.58 12.73
C TYR A 214 -5.00 15.98 14.09
N LEU A 215 -3.73 15.76 14.34
CA LEU A 215 -3.22 15.18 15.57
C LEU A 215 -2.22 16.12 16.22
N PRO A 216 -2.53 16.67 17.41
CA PRO A 216 -1.58 17.52 18.12
C PRO A 216 -0.34 16.72 18.49
N ALA A 217 0.83 17.23 18.09
CA ALA A 217 2.09 16.65 18.44
C ALA A 217 2.33 16.72 19.96
N GLN A 218 2.83 15.63 20.54
CA GLN A 218 3.23 15.55 21.93
C GLN A 218 4.74 15.28 22.00
N PRO A 219 5.57 16.30 22.19
CA PRO A 219 7.01 16.13 22.37
C PRO A 219 7.32 15.23 23.58
N GLY A 220 8.39 14.46 23.48
CA GLY A 220 8.86 13.58 24.55
C GLY A 220 10.33 13.25 24.38
N GLU A 221 10.86 12.45 25.30
CA GLU A 221 12.29 12.13 25.31
C GLU A 221 12.59 10.92 24.41
N ILE A 222 13.78 10.93 23.83
CA ILE A 222 14.39 9.78 23.17
C ILE A 222 15.33 9.11 24.19
N GLU A 223 15.06 7.86 24.49
CA GLU A 223 15.74 7.07 25.51
C GLU A 223 16.44 5.86 24.86
N THR A 224 17.65 5.54 25.28
CA THR A 224 18.31 4.30 24.88
C THR A 224 17.67 3.10 25.56
N VAL A 225 17.99 1.90 25.07
CA VAL A 225 17.55 0.63 25.71
C VAL A 225 18.02 0.49 27.17
N ASP A 226 19.07 1.22 27.57
CA ASP A 226 19.63 1.23 28.92
C ASP A 226 19.06 2.37 29.80
N GLY A 227 18.08 3.13 29.28
CA GLY A 227 17.41 4.19 30.02
C GLY A 227 18.08 5.56 29.98
N GLN A 228 19.11 5.76 29.13
CA GLN A 228 19.77 7.05 29.00
C GLN A 228 18.99 7.94 28.03
N VAL A 229 18.66 9.17 28.44
CA VAL A 229 18.06 10.18 27.56
C VAL A 229 19.12 10.73 26.62
N VAL A 230 18.85 10.66 25.31
CA VAL A 230 19.80 11.04 24.24
C VAL A 230 19.26 12.11 23.29
N GLY A 231 18.03 12.56 23.51
CA GLY A 231 17.41 13.58 22.69
C GLY A 231 15.92 13.77 22.99
N GLU A 232 15.25 14.53 22.14
CA GLU A 232 13.81 14.77 22.19
C GLU A 232 13.17 14.50 20.83
N HIS A 233 11.96 13.93 20.85
CA HIS A 233 11.12 13.77 19.65
C HIS A 233 9.95 14.74 19.69
N GLN A 234 9.43 15.09 18.51
CA GLN A 234 8.29 16.00 18.38
C GLN A 234 6.92 15.30 18.43
N GLY A 235 6.90 13.99 18.55
CA GLY A 235 5.72 13.14 18.64
C GLY A 235 6.02 11.70 18.21
N LEU A 236 5.60 10.70 18.99
CA LEU A 236 5.82 9.27 18.69
C LEU A 236 5.22 8.86 17.33
N MET A 237 4.14 9.51 16.91
CA MET A 237 3.46 9.25 15.65
C MET A 237 4.33 9.54 14.42
N TYR A 238 5.36 10.37 14.54
CA TYR A 238 6.28 10.67 13.43
C TYR A 238 7.41 9.67 13.26
N HIS A 239 7.44 8.63 14.09
CA HIS A 239 8.51 7.65 14.11
C HIS A 239 7.98 6.24 13.85
N THR A 240 8.77 5.43 13.17
CA THR A 240 8.47 4.03 12.84
C THR A 240 9.61 3.14 13.28
N LEU A 241 9.31 1.90 13.68
CA LEU A 241 10.34 0.90 14.04
C LEU A 241 11.32 0.72 12.88
N GLY A 242 12.60 0.68 13.18
CA GLY A 242 13.68 0.60 12.20
C GLY A 242 14.04 1.93 11.54
N GLN A 243 13.38 3.03 11.88
CA GLN A 243 13.77 4.36 11.38
C GLN A 243 15.16 4.73 11.88
N ARG A 244 16.01 5.21 10.94
CA ARG A 244 17.38 5.67 11.19
C ARG A 244 17.54 7.17 11.04
N LYS A 245 16.86 7.75 10.05
CA LYS A 245 17.02 9.17 9.70
C LYS A 245 16.08 10.06 10.51
N GLY A 246 16.53 11.30 10.80
CA GLY A 246 15.67 12.33 11.39
C GLY A 246 15.46 12.16 12.90
N LEU A 247 16.30 11.42 13.61
CA LEU A 247 16.22 11.25 15.06
C LEU A 247 16.83 12.43 15.82
N GLY A 248 17.73 13.22 15.19
CA GLY A 248 18.35 14.37 15.82
C GLY A 248 19.29 14.04 16.99
N ILE A 249 19.71 12.78 17.12
CA ILE A 249 20.64 12.36 18.16
C ILE A 249 22.05 12.79 17.76
N GLY A 250 22.66 13.69 18.56
CA GLY A 250 24.05 14.12 18.37
C GLY A 250 25.05 13.00 18.66
N GLY A 251 26.29 13.17 18.17
CA GLY A 251 27.39 12.26 18.48
C GLY A 251 27.68 12.24 19.98
N MET A 252 27.54 11.07 20.60
CA MET A 252 27.88 10.87 22.01
C MET A 252 29.32 10.40 22.13
N LYS A 253 30.08 10.99 23.05
CA LYS A 253 31.52 10.74 23.22
C LYS A 253 31.93 9.30 23.55
N GLU A 254 30.96 8.45 23.95
CA GLU A 254 31.19 7.06 24.38
C GLU A 254 30.40 6.05 23.56
N SER A 255 29.74 6.48 22.45
CA SER A 255 28.97 5.57 21.61
C SER A 255 29.86 4.97 20.51
N LYS A 256 29.50 3.74 20.09
CA LYS A 256 30.04 3.15 18.85
C LYS A 256 29.65 4.05 17.68
N ASP A 257 30.43 4.03 16.58
CA ASP A 257 30.11 4.78 15.35
C ASP A 257 28.91 4.21 14.57
N ASP A 258 28.13 3.32 15.18
CA ASP A 258 26.97 2.69 14.58
C ASP A 258 25.74 3.62 14.57
N PRO A 259 24.94 3.62 13.51
CA PRO A 259 23.72 4.42 13.43
C PRO A 259 22.70 4.05 14.52
N TRP A 260 21.94 5.04 14.95
CA TRP A 260 20.79 4.85 15.82
C TRP A 260 19.56 4.40 15.07
N TYR A 261 18.81 3.45 15.64
CA TYR A 261 17.55 2.94 15.12
C TYR A 261 16.46 3.02 16.18
N VAL A 262 15.24 3.34 15.75
CA VAL A 262 14.05 3.21 16.61
C VAL A 262 13.76 1.72 16.80
N VAL A 263 13.78 1.26 18.05
CA VAL A 263 13.54 -0.15 18.39
C VAL A 263 12.23 -0.36 19.14
N ASP A 264 11.64 0.69 19.71
CA ASP A 264 10.36 0.62 20.40
C ASP A 264 9.72 2.00 20.58
N LYS A 265 8.43 2.01 20.94
CA LYS A 265 7.67 3.20 21.34
C LYS A 265 6.96 2.92 22.65
N ASP A 266 7.37 3.53 23.74
CA ASP A 266 6.65 3.50 24.99
C ASP A 266 5.57 4.59 24.99
N VAL A 267 4.38 4.24 24.52
CA VAL A 267 3.26 5.17 24.39
C VAL A 267 2.81 5.69 25.76
N ALA A 268 2.84 4.84 26.79
CA ALA A 268 2.40 5.20 28.14
C ALA A 268 3.30 6.30 28.77
N ARG A 269 4.61 6.23 28.56
CA ARG A 269 5.58 7.22 29.05
C ARG A 269 5.90 8.31 28.02
N ASN A 270 5.35 8.24 26.81
CA ASN A 270 5.68 9.10 25.67
C ASN A 270 7.20 9.13 25.38
N ARG A 271 7.82 7.92 25.31
CA ARG A 271 9.24 7.73 25.08
C ARG A 271 9.50 7.02 23.74
N LEU A 272 10.43 7.54 22.98
CA LEU A 272 10.97 6.87 21.81
C LEU A 272 12.22 6.09 22.20
N ILE A 273 12.20 4.77 22.05
CA ILE A 273 13.31 3.91 22.45
C ILE A 273 14.22 3.65 21.24
N VAL A 274 15.51 3.88 21.43
CA VAL A 274 16.51 3.73 20.37
C VAL A 274 17.66 2.84 20.79
N ALA A 275 18.29 2.19 19.80
CA ALA A 275 19.51 1.42 19.97
C ALA A 275 20.46 1.64 18.80
N GLN A 276 21.75 1.39 19.00
CA GLN A 276 22.74 1.41 17.93
C GLN A 276 22.87 0.05 17.24
N GLY A 277 23.10 0.08 15.92
CA GLY A 277 23.22 -1.11 15.09
C GLY A 277 21.89 -1.61 14.52
N GLY A 278 21.90 -1.95 13.22
CA GLY A 278 20.70 -2.43 12.50
C GLY A 278 20.32 -3.88 12.82
N ASP A 279 21.17 -4.59 13.53
CA ASP A 279 21.04 -5.97 13.99
C ASP A 279 20.83 -6.09 15.51
N HIS A 280 20.57 -4.96 16.18
CA HIS A 280 20.36 -4.95 17.63
C HIS A 280 19.22 -5.90 18.02
N PRO A 281 19.37 -6.77 19.04
CA PRO A 281 18.37 -7.79 19.43
C PRO A 281 16.95 -7.24 19.61
N ARG A 282 16.80 -6.06 20.18
CA ARG A 282 15.50 -5.41 20.36
C ARG A 282 14.81 -4.98 19.05
N LEU A 283 15.55 -4.86 17.95
CA LEU A 283 14.98 -4.58 16.64
C LEU A 283 14.48 -5.85 15.94
N MET A 284 15.00 -7.03 16.36
CA MET A 284 14.75 -8.32 15.73
C MET A 284 13.49 -8.99 16.29
N SER A 285 12.81 -9.75 15.44
CA SER A 285 11.63 -10.54 15.79
C SER A 285 11.74 -11.94 15.18
N VAL A 286 11.33 -12.96 15.92
CA VAL A 286 11.28 -14.36 15.45
C VAL A 286 9.95 -14.69 14.77
N GLY A 287 8.98 -13.78 14.87
CA GLY A 287 7.64 -13.95 14.31
C GLY A 287 6.78 -12.73 14.59
N LEU A 288 5.51 -12.89 14.32
CA LEU A 288 4.47 -11.91 14.61
C LEU A 288 3.11 -12.57 14.81
N ILE A 289 2.19 -11.81 15.38
CA ILE A 289 0.76 -12.10 15.38
C ILE A 289 0.08 -11.12 14.43
N ALA A 290 -0.71 -11.64 13.51
CA ALA A 290 -1.57 -10.84 12.64
C ALA A 290 -3.04 -11.12 12.90
N GLN A 291 -3.86 -10.09 12.78
CA GLN A 291 -5.32 -10.10 12.93
C GLN A 291 -5.99 -9.39 11.76
N GLN A 292 -7.32 -9.32 11.77
CA GLN A 292 -8.10 -8.77 10.67
C GLN A 292 -7.70 -9.44 9.35
N LEU A 293 -7.71 -10.77 9.37
CA LEU A 293 -7.25 -11.58 8.26
C LEU A 293 -8.15 -11.44 7.04
N HIS A 294 -7.53 -11.35 5.89
CA HIS A 294 -8.20 -11.42 4.60
C HIS A 294 -7.54 -12.48 3.73
N TRP A 295 -8.33 -13.41 3.23
CA TRP A 295 -7.89 -14.43 2.29
C TRP A 295 -8.52 -14.15 0.93
N VAL A 296 -7.71 -14.11 -0.12
CA VAL A 296 -8.17 -13.81 -1.48
C VAL A 296 -9.25 -14.79 -1.93
N ASP A 297 -9.11 -16.07 -1.57
CA ASP A 297 -10.10 -17.13 -1.90
C ASP A 297 -11.25 -17.20 -0.89
N ARG A 298 -11.31 -16.30 0.10
CA ARG A 298 -12.29 -16.26 1.20
C ARG A 298 -12.34 -17.52 2.07
N GLN A 299 -11.33 -18.38 1.99
CA GLN A 299 -11.25 -19.56 2.84
C GLN A 299 -10.22 -19.36 3.95
N PRO A 300 -10.63 -19.37 5.23
CA PRO A 300 -9.69 -19.26 6.32
C PRO A 300 -8.78 -20.49 6.36
N LEU A 301 -7.52 -20.23 6.71
CA LEU A 301 -6.52 -21.28 6.89
C LEU A 301 -6.95 -22.21 8.04
N ARG A 302 -6.90 -23.52 7.83
CA ARG A 302 -7.32 -24.54 8.82
C ARG A 302 -6.17 -25.35 9.39
N ALA A 303 -5.00 -25.29 8.79
CA ALA A 303 -3.80 -26.00 9.22
C ALA A 303 -2.56 -25.14 8.99
N PRO A 304 -1.44 -25.40 9.67
CA PRO A 304 -0.19 -24.72 9.41
C PRO A 304 0.23 -24.82 7.94
N LEU A 305 0.77 -23.73 7.40
CA LEU A 305 1.21 -23.65 6.01
C LEU A 305 2.59 -23.02 5.91
N ARG A 306 3.49 -23.66 5.18
CA ARG A 306 4.78 -23.10 4.79
C ARG A 306 4.61 -22.19 3.58
N CYS A 307 5.04 -20.94 3.72
CA CYS A 307 4.92 -19.93 2.67
C CYS A 307 6.01 -18.86 2.83
N THR A 308 5.89 -17.76 2.13
CA THR A 308 6.67 -16.55 2.39
C THR A 308 5.77 -15.40 2.84
N VAL A 309 6.34 -14.46 3.58
CA VAL A 309 5.64 -13.25 4.04
C VAL A 309 6.43 -12.01 3.70
N LYS A 310 5.73 -10.92 3.41
CA LYS A 310 6.25 -9.54 3.43
C LYS A 310 5.58 -8.79 4.57
N THR A 311 6.36 -8.15 5.42
CA THR A 311 5.87 -7.33 6.54
C THR A 311 5.90 -5.83 6.23
N ARG A 312 6.36 -5.47 5.04
CA ARG A 312 6.32 -4.12 4.43
C ARG A 312 6.51 -4.20 2.93
N TYR A 313 6.05 -3.19 2.23
CA TYR A 313 6.28 -3.04 0.80
C TYR A 313 7.79 -3.01 0.46
N ARG A 314 8.20 -3.54 -0.67
CA ARG A 314 9.60 -3.66 -1.14
C ARG A 314 10.55 -4.51 -0.29
N GLN A 315 10.04 -5.23 0.69
CA GLN A 315 10.85 -6.21 1.41
C GLN A 315 11.06 -7.45 0.54
N THR A 316 12.20 -8.11 0.70
CA THR A 316 12.41 -9.45 0.16
C THR A 316 11.49 -10.43 0.89
N ASP A 317 11.14 -11.50 0.21
CA ASP A 317 10.32 -12.58 0.78
C ASP A 317 11.01 -13.21 1.98
N ILE A 318 10.27 -13.35 3.07
CA ILE A 318 10.73 -13.98 4.30
C ILE A 318 10.12 -15.39 4.37
N PRO A 319 10.92 -16.46 4.34
CA PRO A 319 10.42 -17.81 4.57
C PRO A 319 9.82 -17.93 5.97
N CYS A 320 8.62 -18.52 6.06
CA CYS A 320 7.91 -18.65 7.31
C CYS A 320 6.93 -19.82 7.32
N GLU A 321 6.45 -20.14 8.52
CA GLU A 321 5.27 -20.95 8.74
C GLU A 321 4.16 -20.08 9.31
N ILE A 322 2.97 -20.14 8.73
CA ILE A 322 1.77 -19.48 9.26
C ILE A 322 0.89 -20.50 9.95
N ILE A 323 0.42 -20.19 11.16
CA ILE A 323 -0.29 -21.10 12.05
C ILE A 323 -1.60 -20.44 12.49
N PRO A 324 -2.76 -20.99 12.10
CA PRO A 324 -4.05 -20.40 12.47
C PRO A 324 -4.26 -20.45 13.99
N GLN A 325 -4.76 -19.37 14.54
CA GLN A 325 -5.12 -19.17 15.95
C GLN A 325 -6.61 -18.84 16.07
N GLY A 326 -7.46 -19.50 15.29
CA GLY A 326 -8.86 -19.20 15.08
C GLY A 326 -9.12 -18.62 13.68
N ASP A 327 -10.29 -18.02 13.47
CA ASP A 327 -10.70 -17.56 12.13
C ASP A 327 -10.09 -16.20 11.73
N ASP A 328 -9.78 -15.34 12.70
CA ASP A 328 -9.29 -13.97 12.45
C ASP A 328 -7.90 -13.67 13.03
N LYS A 329 -7.18 -14.71 13.47
CA LYS A 329 -5.86 -14.55 14.06
C LYS A 329 -4.89 -15.61 13.55
N ILE A 330 -3.67 -15.19 13.25
CA ILE A 330 -2.60 -16.07 12.80
C ILE A 330 -1.29 -15.73 13.49
N GLU A 331 -0.55 -16.77 13.87
CA GLU A 331 0.83 -16.67 14.29
C GLU A 331 1.73 -16.94 13.07
N VAL A 332 2.71 -16.08 12.86
CA VAL A 332 3.73 -16.24 11.82
C VAL A 332 5.08 -16.50 12.50
N ARG A 333 5.73 -17.59 12.18
CA ARG A 333 7.07 -17.95 12.63
C ARG A 333 8.05 -17.81 11.48
N PHE A 334 9.02 -16.94 11.63
CA PHE A 334 10.09 -16.77 10.64
C PHE A 334 11.15 -17.86 10.78
N ASP A 335 11.78 -18.25 9.68
CA ASP A 335 12.90 -19.19 9.73
C ASP A 335 14.14 -18.57 10.36
N GLU A 336 14.33 -17.26 10.19
CA GLU A 336 15.40 -16.47 10.78
C GLU A 336 14.85 -15.15 11.34
N PRO A 337 15.50 -14.55 12.36
CA PRO A 337 15.04 -13.29 12.94
C PRO A 337 14.98 -12.16 11.90
N VAL A 338 13.92 -11.37 11.93
CA VAL A 338 13.62 -10.29 10.99
C VAL A 338 13.62 -8.96 11.72
N ALA A 339 14.32 -7.97 11.15
CA ALA A 339 14.37 -6.62 11.71
C ALA A 339 13.11 -5.80 11.41
N ALA A 340 12.74 -4.95 12.36
CA ALA A 340 11.75 -3.89 12.20
C ALA A 340 10.35 -4.36 11.78
N VAL A 341 9.90 -5.49 12.31
CA VAL A 341 8.49 -5.91 12.22
C VAL A 341 7.64 -4.89 12.96
N THR A 342 6.72 -4.23 12.26
CA THR A 342 6.06 -3.02 12.75
C THR A 342 4.56 -3.23 12.92
N PRO A 343 4.00 -3.12 14.14
CA PRO A 343 2.55 -3.13 14.38
C PRO A 343 1.82 -2.02 13.58
N GLY A 344 0.67 -2.38 13.02
CA GLY A 344 -0.11 -1.52 12.13
C GLY A 344 0.21 -1.68 10.64
N GLN A 345 1.39 -2.22 10.29
CA GLN A 345 1.70 -2.63 8.92
C GLN A 345 1.02 -3.97 8.60
N SER A 346 0.96 -4.32 7.31
CA SER A 346 0.39 -5.60 6.88
C SER A 346 1.45 -6.69 6.76
N ALA A 347 1.09 -7.90 7.20
CA ALA A 347 1.76 -9.14 6.84
C ALA A 347 1.02 -9.77 5.66
N VAL A 348 1.67 -9.88 4.50
CA VAL A 348 1.06 -10.41 3.28
C VAL A 348 1.75 -11.70 2.87
N PHE A 349 0.95 -12.76 2.67
CA PHE A 349 1.41 -14.14 2.48
C PHE A 349 1.40 -14.53 1.00
N TYR A 350 2.46 -15.25 0.60
CA TYR A 350 2.63 -15.69 -0.78
C TYR A 350 3.02 -17.16 -0.87
N LEU A 351 2.51 -17.82 -1.89
CA LEU A 351 2.97 -19.13 -2.32
C LEU A 351 3.48 -19.00 -3.77
N GLY A 352 4.79 -18.90 -3.95
CA GLY A 352 5.38 -18.50 -5.22
C GLY A 352 4.89 -17.10 -5.63
N ASP A 353 4.28 -17.00 -6.83
CA ASP A 353 3.72 -15.75 -7.34
C ASP A 353 2.32 -15.44 -6.80
N VAL A 354 1.65 -16.43 -6.21
CA VAL A 354 0.26 -16.28 -5.75
C VAL A 354 0.22 -15.55 -4.42
N CYS A 355 -0.49 -14.42 -4.36
CA CYS A 355 -0.85 -13.74 -3.13
C CYS A 355 -2.03 -14.46 -2.47
N LEU A 356 -1.81 -15.05 -1.30
CA LEU A 356 -2.82 -15.79 -0.56
C LEU A 356 -3.79 -14.89 0.20
N GLY A 357 -3.31 -13.75 0.65
CA GLY A 357 -3.99 -12.83 1.54
C GLY A 357 -3.02 -12.24 2.57
N GLY A 358 -3.54 -11.78 3.69
CA GLY A 358 -2.74 -11.18 4.74
C GLY A 358 -3.57 -10.70 5.92
N GLY A 359 -2.95 -9.94 6.79
CA GLY A 359 -3.60 -9.32 7.94
C GLY A 359 -2.77 -8.18 8.50
N ILE A 360 -3.32 -7.45 9.46
CA ILE A 360 -2.64 -6.36 10.15
C ILE A 360 -1.77 -6.95 11.25
N ILE A 361 -0.51 -6.55 11.30
CA ILE A 361 0.43 -6.92 12.37
C ILE A 361 -0.04 -6.26 13.66
N GLU A 362 -0.51 -7.07 14.58
CA GLU A 362 -0.93 -6.63 15.92
C GLU A 362 0.25 -6.59 16.88
N GLU A 363 1.06 -7.65 16.86
CA GLU A 363 2.16 -7.84 17.78
C GLU A 363 3.36 -8.45 17.05
N ARG A 364 4.55 -7.99 17.37
CA ARG A 364 5.80 -8.65 17.02
C ARG A 364 6.24 -9.61 18.11
N LEU A 365 6.77 -10.75 17.75
CA LEU A 365 7.35 -11.71 18.69
C LEU A 365 8.86 -11.44 18.80
N PRO A 366 9.34 -10.83 19.90
CA PRO A 366 10.72 -10.39 20.01
C PRO A 366 11.71 -11.56 19.95
N TRP A 367 12.86 -11.32 19.33
CA TRP A 367 13.99 -12.23 19.47
C TRP A 367 14.67 -12.02 20.81
N VAL A 368 14.73 -13.08 21.59
CA VAL A 368 15.49 -13.14 22.85
C VAL A 368 16.79 -13.86 22.54
N ALA A 369 17.92 -13.14 22.60
CA ALA A 369 19.24 -13.77 22.50
C ALA A 369 19.39 -14.79 23.65
N ALA A 370 19.76 -16.02 23.30
CA ALA A 370 19.99 -17.10 24.27
C ALA A 370 21.20 -16.80 25.17
#